data_d32a36d238b807102610ba9dc93e376c
#
_entry.id   d32a36d238b807102610ba9dc93e376c
#
_cell.length_a   1.000
_cell.length_b   1.000
_cell.length_c   1.000
_cell.angle_alpha   90.00
_cell.angle_beta   90.00
_cell.angle_gamma   90.00
#
_symmetry.space_group_name_H-M   'P 1'
#
loop_
_entity.id
_entity.type
_entity.pdbx_description
1 polymer ?
#
loop_
_entity_poly.entity_id
_entity_poly.type
_entity_poly.pdbx_seq_one_letter_code
_entity_poly.pdbx_strand_id
1 'polypeptide(L)'
;MPMVDPNELNRTGRLIEMNRQRLEEVRSQISRIESLQLEHDDTRAALEAISAGSSGHIPLGAGVMVKIPPSQTTLIDFGSGIFGETYPDVAKAMVSERLSDLGDIKKQFESDFSQIQNRIDELVNSL
;
A
#
# COMPACT_ATOMS: atom_id res chain seq x y z
N MET A 1 -49.37 5.32 -0.54
CA MET A 1 -47.99 4.90 -0.79
C MET A 1 -47.54 5.42 -2.14
N PRO A 2 -46.48 6.21 -2.18
CA PRO A 2 -45.94 6.56 -3.49
C PRO A 2 -45.44 5.30 -4.17
N MET A 3 -45.89 5.08 -5.40
CA MET A 3 -45.38 3.99 -6.22
C MET A 3 -43.97 4.35 -6.69
N VAL A 4 -43.01 3.50 -6.41
CA VAL A 4 -41.63 3.65 -6.95
C VAL A 4 -41.66 3.32 -8.43
N ASP A 5 -41.18 4.24 -9.26
CA ASP A 5 -41.05 4.02 -10.69
C ASP A 5 -40.08 2.83 -10.91
N PRO A 6 -40.47 1.79 -11.65
CA PRO A 6 -39.59 0.67 -11.96
C PRO A 6 -38.27 1.08 -12.62
N ASN A 7 -38.27 2.16 -13.41
CA ASN A 7 -37.05 2.68 -14.03
C ASN A 7 -36.10 3.30 -13.00
N GLU A 8 -36.64 4.00 -11.99
CA GLU A 8 -35.85 4.54 -10.89
C GLU A 8 -35.25 3.43 -10.03
N LEU A 9 -36.05 2.39 -9.76
CA LEU A 9 -35.60 1.22 -9.01
C LEU A 9 -34.43 0.52 -9.72
N ASN A 10 -34.55 0.31 -11.03
CA ASN A 10 -33.49 -0.29 -11.84
C ASN A 10 -32.24 0.58 -11.87
N ARG A 11 -32.41 1.89 -11.98
CA ARG A 11 -31.29 2.84 -11.98
C ARG A 11 -30.56 2.82 -10.64
N THR A 12 -31.29 2.85 -9.55
CA THR A 12 -30.72 2.77 -8.21
C THR A 12 -29.98 1.46 -7.99
N GLY A 13 -30.55 0.34 -8.44
CA GLY A 13 -29.90 -0.96 -8.38
C GLY A 13 -28.57 -1.00 -9.13
N ARG A 14 -28.52 -0.39 -10.31
CA ARG A 14 -27.28 -0.28 -11.10
C ARG A 14 -26.21 0.57 -10.39
N LEU A 15 -26.63 1.68 -9.79
CA LEU A 15 -25.73 2.56 -9.05
C LEU A 15 -25.15 1.86 -7.81
N ILE A 16 -25.98 1.10 -7.11
CA ILE A 16 -25.52 0.30 -5.96
C ILE A 16 -24.46 -0.70 -6.43
N GLU A 17 -24.71 -1.42 -7.50
CA GLU A 17 -23.79 -2.42 -8.03
C GLU A 17 -22.47 -1.79 -8.49
N MET A 18 -22.53 -0.68 -9.20
CA MET A 18 -21.34 0.06 -9.63
C MET A 18 -20.51 0.52 -8.44
N ASN A 19 -21.16 1.04 -7.39
CA ASN A 19 -20.47 1.47 -6.19
C ASN A 19 -19.88 0.31 -5.40
N ARG A 20 -20.55 -0.84 -5.37
CA ARG A 20 -20.00 -2.06 -4.76
C ARG A 20 -18.74 -2.54 -5.47
N GLN A 21 -18.72 -2.50 -6.79
CA GLN A 21 -17.52 -2.83 -7.57
C GLN A 21 -16.38 -1.87 -7.29
N ARG A 22 -16.66 -0.57 -7.22
CA ARG A 22 -15.65 0.44 -6.86
C ARG A 22 -15.13 0.22 -5.44
N LEU A 23 -16.01 -0.15 -4.52
CA LEU A 23 -15.62 -0.43 -3.14
C LEU A 23 -14.63 -1.60 -3.06
N GLU A 24 -14.88 -2.68 -3.81
CA GLU A 24 -13.96 -3.82 -3.88
C GLU A 24 -12.63 -3.44 -4.51
N GLU A 25 -12.65 -2.60 -5.52
CA GLU A 25 -11.44 -2.10 -6.17
C GLU A 25 -10.60 -1.26 -5.19
N VAL A 26 -11.23 -0.36 -4.45
CA VAL A 26 -10.56 0.45 -3.42
C VAL A 26 -10.03 -0.42 -2.30
N ARG A 27 -10.79 -1.42 -1.85
CA ARG A 27 -10.33 -2.40 -0.86
C ARG A 27 -9.08 -3.12 -1.32
N SER A 28 -9.05 -3.54 -2.57
CA SER A 28 -7.90 -4.19 -3.19
C SER A 28 -6.68 -3.27 -3.20
N GLN A 29 -6.85 -1.99 -3.51
CA GLN A 29 -5.76 -1.02 -3.48
C GLN A 29 -5.23 -0.79 -2.06
N ILE A 30 -6.10 -0.70 -1.06
CA ILE A 30 -5.69 -0.58 0.35
C ILE A 30 -4.85 -1.78 0.77
N SER A 31 -5.30 -2.98 0.44
CA SER A 31 -4.59 -4.23 0.74
C SER A 31 -3.19 -4.25 0.11
N ARG A 32 -3.09 -3.79 -1.13
CA ARG A 32 -1.83 -3.68 -1.86
C ARG A 32 -0.87 -2.69 -1.20
N ILE A 33 -1.39 -1.54 -0.77
CA ILE A 33 -0.58 -0.53 -0.07
C ILE A 33 -0.10 -1.07 1.27
N GLU A 34 -0.94 -1.78 2.02
CA GLU A 34 -0.54 -2.38 3.29
C GLU A 34 0.59 -3.40 3.12
N SER A 35 0.55 -4.19 2.05
CA SER A 35 1.64 -5.12 1.72
C SER A 35 2.94 -4.38 1.40
N LEU A 36 2.86 -3.27 0.66
CA LEU A 36 4.01 -2.42 0.36
C LEU A 36 4.56 -1.75 1.62
N GLN A 37 3.70 -1.30 2.51
CA GLN A 37 4.13 -0.72 3.79
C GLN A 37 4.91 -1.74 4.62
N LEU A 38 4.42 -2.98 4.69
CA LEU A 38 5.09 -4.04 5.44
C LEU A 38 6.47 -4.33 4.85
N GLU A 39 6.59 -4.44 3.53
CA GLU A 39 7.86 -4.64 2.82
C GLU A 39 8.84 -3.50 3.11
N HIS A 40 8.38 -2.26 3.07
CA HIS A 40 9.22 -1.10 3.35
C HIS A 40 9.64 -1.03 4.82
N ASP A 41 8.76 -1.39 5.75
CA ASP A 41 9.10 -1.46 7.18
C ASP A 41 10.18 -2.50 7.44
N ASP A 42 10.08 -3.68 6.84
CA ASP A 42 11.07 -4.74 6.96
C ASP A 42 12.42 -4.29 6.39
N THR A 43 12.39 -3.63 5.24
CA THR A 43 13.60 -3.09 4.59
C THR A 43 14.25 -2.01 5.45
N ARG A 44 13.45 -1.12 6.02
CA ARG A 44 13.96 -0.07 6.91
C ARG A 44 14.62 -0.65 8.15
N ALA A 45 14.02 -1.66 8.76
CA ALA A 45 14.61 -2.35 9.93
C ALA A 45 15.94 -3.02 9.58
N ALA A 46 16.03 -3.65 8.42
CA ALA A 46 17.26 -4.27 7.93
C ALA A 46 18.36 -3.22 7.68
N LEU A 47 17.99 -2.09 7.07
CA LEU A 47 18.93 -0.98 6.84
C LEU A 47 19.42 -0.37 8.13
N GLU A 48 18.55 -0.25 9.15
CA GLU A 48 18.93 0.24 10.46
C GLU A 48 19.98 -0.67 11.12
N ALA A 49 19.78 -1.98 11.05
CA ALA A 49 20.72 -2.95 11.59
C ALA A 49 22.09 -2.85 10.90
N ILE A 50 22.10 -2.74 9.57
CA ILE A 50 23.32 -2.59 8.77
C ILE A 50 24.02 -1.29 9.08
N SER A 51 23.26 -0.19 9.18
CA SER A 51 23.78 1.15 9.52
C SER A 51 24.41 1.21 10.91
N ALA A 52 23.89 0.43 11.87
CA ALA A 52 24.43 0.31 13.21
C ALA A 52 25.69 -0.58 13.29
N GLY A 53 26.15 -1.10 12.16
CA GLY A 53 27.34 -1.94 12.10
C GLY A 53 27.10 -3.42 12.34
N SER A 54 25.85 -3.84 12.41
CA SER A 54 25.50 -5.26 12.51
C SER A 54 25.76 -5.96 11.19
N SER A 55 26.32 -7.18 11.26
CA SER A 55 26.41 -8.05 10.09
C SER A 55 25.06 -8.72 9.87
N GLY A 56 24.61 -8.74 8.64
CA GLY A 56 23.42 -9.44 8.22
C GLY A 56 23.70 -10.71 7.45
N HIS A 57 22.66 -11.46 7.15
CA HIS A 57 22.74 -12.63 6.29
C HIS A 57 21.65 -12.52 5.22
N ILE A 58 22.02 -12.84 3.97
CA ILE A 58 21.06 -12.92 2.87
C ILE A 58 20.74 -14.39 2.61
N PRO A 59 19.47 -14.82 2.69
CA PRO A 59 19.13 -16.19 2.33
C PRO A 59 19.21 -16.39 0.81
N LEU A 60 19.89 -17.45 0.39
CA LEU A 60 19.97 -17.87 -1.01
C LEU A 60 18.93 -18.93 -1.35
N GLY A 61 18.40 -19.61 -0.35
CA GLY A 61 17.54 -20.77 -0.49
C GLY A 61 18.23 -22.04 -0.03
N ALA A 62 17.47 -23.14 0.11
CA ALA A 62 17.98 -24.45 0.52
C ALA A 62 18.80 -24.42 1.84
N GLY A 63 18.46 -23.50 2.74
CA GLY A 63 19.16 -23.36 4.02
C GLY A 63 20.51 -22.65 3.94
N VAL A 64 20.88 -22.12 2.79
CA VAL A 64 22.15 -21.41 2.58
C VAL A 64 21.95 -19.91 2.75
N MET A 65 22.85 -19.30 3.52
CA MET A 65 22.85 -17.84 3.75
C MET A 65 24.24 -17.29 3.45
N VAL A 66 24.27 -16.05 2.94
CA VAL A 66 25.52 -15.30 2.72
C VAL A 66 25.61 -14.19 3.76
N LYS A 67 26.73 -14.12 4.44
CA LYS A 67 27.03 -13.08 5.43
C LYS A 67 27.37 -11.77 4.72
N ILE A 68 26.73 -10.68 5.13
CA ILE A 68 27.03 -9.33 4.66
C ILE A 68 27.97 -8.68 5.67
N PRO A 69 29.16 -8.19 5.24
CA PRO A 69 30.04 -7.42 6.11
C PRO A 69 29.38 -6.10 6.53
N PRO A 70 29.70 -5.55 7.69
CA PRO A 70 29.25 -4.23 8.07
C PRO A 70 29.82 -3.13 7.18
N SER A 71 29.16 -1.98 7.14
CA SER A 71 29.61 -0.78 6.40
C SER A 71 29.63 -0.91 4.88
N GLN A 72 28.73 -1.69 4.31
CA GLN A 72 28.57 -1.76 2.86
C GLN A 72 27.73 -0.60 2.35
N THR A 73 27.95 -0.20 1.09
CA THR A 73 27.01 0.64 0.35
C THR A 73 25.80 -0.19 -0.08
N THR A 74 24.70 0.48 -0.32
CA THR A 74 23.48 -0.14 -0.81
C THR A 74 23.16 0.40 -2.20
N LEU A 75 22.52 -0.43 -3.03
CA LEU A 75 21.92 0.01 -4.27
C LEU A 75 20.42 0.28 -4.00
N ILE A 76 19.97 1.44 -4.38
CA ILE A 76 18.56 1.81 -4.24
C ILE A 76 18.04 2.32 -5.57
N ASP A 77 16.79 1.97 -5.87
CA ASP A 77 16.07 2.49 -7.03
C ASP A 77 15.65 3.93 -6.75
N PHE A 78 16.16 4.88 -7.54
CA PHE A 78 15.78 6.29 -7.47
C PHE A 78 14.52 6.61 -8.27
N GLY A 79 13.98 5.64 -8.98
CA GLY A 79 12.79 5.75 -9.81
C GLY A 79 13.06 5.23 -11.22
N SER A 80 12.01 4.71 -11.86
CA SER A 80 12.06 4.22 -13.24
C SER A 80 13.13 3.15 -13.50
N GLY A 81 13.50 2.36 -12.49
CA GLY A 81 14.51 1.32 -12.63
C GLY A 81 15.94 1.83 -12.63
N ILE A 82 16.19 3.09 -12.29
CA ILE A 82 17.52 3.68 -12.20
C ILE A 82 18.04 3.47 -10.77
N PHE A 83 19.08 2.65 -10.64
CA PHE A 83 19.72 2.34 -9.36
C PHE A 83 20.96 3.18 -9.15
N GLY A 84 21.18 3.60 -7.91
CA GLY A 84 22.38 4.29 -7.50
C GLY A 84 22.91 3.74 -6.18
N GLU A 85 24.21 3.91 -5.96
CA GLU A 85 24.84 3.55 -4.70
C GLU A 85 24.62 4.64 -3.65
N THR A 86 24.34 4.22 -2.42
CA THR A 86 24.22 5.13 -1.29
C THR A 86 24.59 4.38 -0.01
N TYR A 87 24.76 5.11 1.07
CA TYR A 87 24.99 4.52 2.39
C TYR A 87 23.69 4.02 3.01
N PRO A 88 23.74 2.99 3.89
CA PRO A 88 22.54 2.43 4.49
C PRO A 88 21.65 3.44 5.23
N ASP A 89 22.22 4.42 5.89
CA ASP A 89 21.46 5.46 6.60
C ASP A 89 20.71 6.38 5.63
N VAL A 90 21.28 6.69 4.48
CA VAL A 90 20.62 7.47 3.43
C VAL A 90 19.51 6.65 2.78
N ALA A 91 19.76 5.39 2.48
CA ALA A 91 18.75 4.48 1.95
C ALA A 91 17.57 4.33 2.93
N LYS A 92 17.85 4.23 4.23
CA LYS A 92 16.83 4.19 5.28
C LYS A 92 15.95 5.45 5.28
N ALA A 93 16.57 6.62 5.14
CA ALA A 93 15.84 7.88 5.07
C ALA A 93 14.91 7.92 3.84
N MET A 94 15.39 7.44 2.70
CA MET A 94 14.59 7.36 1.47
C MET A 94 13.41 6.40 1.60
N VAL A 95 13.63 5.23 2.22
CA VAL A 95 12.56 4.25 2.47
C VAL A 95 11.54 4.82 3.45
N SER A 96 11.98 5.54 4.48
CA SER A 96 11.09 6.20 5.44
C SER A 96 10.21 7.26 4.79
N GLU A 97 10.74 8.01 3.84
CA GLU A 97 9.97 8.97 3.05
C GLU A 97 8.92 8.26 2.18
N ARG A 98 9.29 7.17 1.53
CA ARG A 98 8.35 6.35 0.76
C ARG A 98 7.24 5.76 1.62
N LEU A 99 7.56 5.36 2.86
CA LEU A 99 6.56 4.90 3.83
C LEU A 99 5.58 6.02 4.20
N SER A 100 6.07 7.23 4.38
CA SER A 100 5.21 8.39 4.62
C SER A 100 4.25 8.63 3.47
N ASP A 101 4.76 8.56 2.24
CA ASP A 101 3.95 8.73 1.03
C ASP A 101 2.89 7.64 0.90
N LEU A 102 3.26 6.39 1.18
CA LEU A 102 2.30 5.27 1.18
C LEU A 102 1.22 5.46 2.24
N GLY A 103 1.57 6.00 3.40
CA GLY A 103 0.60 6.32 4.45
C GLY A 103 -0.41 7.37 3.99
N ASP A 104 0.03 8.38 3.28
CA ASP A 104 -0.86 9.43 2.73
C ASP A 104 -1.79 8.86 1.67
N ILE A 105 -1.27 8.03 0.78
CA ILE A 105 -2.06 7.36 -0.26
C ILE A 105 -3.10 6.44 0.38
N LYS A 106 -2.72 5.69 1.40
CA LYS A 106 -3.63 4.80 2.13
C LYS A 106 -4.78 5.58 2.76
N LYS A 107 -4.49 6.71 3.39
CA LYS A 107 -5.52 7.58 3.98
C LYS A 107 -6.51 8.07 2.92
N GLN A 108 -6.02 8.40 1.73
CA GLN A 108 -6.89 8.83 0.63
C GLN A 108 -7.82 7.71 0.20
N PHE A 109 -7.32 6.49 0.04
CA PHE A 109 -8.15 5.35 -0.30
C PHE A 109 -9.13 4.98 0.81
N GLU A 110 -8.74 5.11 2.07
CA GLU A 110 -9.63 4.88 3.21
C GLU A 110 -10.77 5.90 3.22
N SER A 111 -10.48 7.17 2.91
CA SER A 111 -11.48 8.21 2.75
C SER A 111 -12.44 7.89 1.60
N ASP A 112 -11.90 7.48 0.46
CA ASP A 112 -12.71 7.08 -0.71
C ASP A 112 -13.60 5.88 -0.36
N PHE A 113 -13.07 4.91 0.35
CA PHE A 113 -13.82 3.74 0.82
C PHE A 113 -15.02 4.17 1.66
N SER A 114 -14.81 5.06 2.63
CA SER A 114 -15.89 5.56 3.50
C SER A 114 -16.94 6.31 2.71
N GLN A 115 -16.54 7.14 1.75
CA GLN A 115 -17.46 7.89 0.91
C GLN A 115 -18.31 6.97 0.04
N ILE A 116 -17.71 5.96 -0.56
CA ILE A 116 -18.41 4.98 -1.39
C ILE A 116 -19.37 4.17 -0.53
N GLN A 117 -18.94 3.74 0.66
CA GLN A 117 -19.80 3.00 1.59
C GLN A 117 -21.03 3.82 2.01
N ASN A 118 -20.82 5.09 2.33
CA ASN A 118 -21.90 6.01 2.67
C ASN A 118 -22.86 6.19 1.50
N ARG A 119 -22.35 6.28 0.29
CA ARG A 119 -23.18 6.41 -0.91
C ARG A 119 -24.02 5.16 -1.15
N ILE A 120 -23.46 3.98 -0.93
CA ILE A 120 -24.19 2.71 -1.01
C ILE A 120 -25.34 2.70 0.02
N ASP A 121 -25.05 3.09 1.26
CA ASP A 121 -26.03 3.13 2.34
C ASP A 121 -27.18 4.10 2.00
N GLU A 122 -26.87 5.28 1.46
CA GLU A 122 -27.87 6.23 0.99
C GLU A 122 -28.75 5.65 -0.11
N LEU A 123 -28.13 4.99 -1.08
CA LEU A 123 -28.85 4.37 -2.20
C LEU A 123 -29.75 3.22 -1.73
N VAL A 124 -29.26 2.40 -0.82
CA VAL A 124 -30.04 1.28 -0.24
C VAL A 124 -31.22 1.84 0.56
N ASN A 125 -31.00 2.88 1.36
CA ASN A 125 -32.05 3.51 2.16
C ASN A 125 -33.11 4.22 1.32
N SER A 126 -32.80 4.55 0.07
CA SER A 126 -33.75 5.18 -0.86
C SER A 126 -34.68 4.18 -1.56
N LEU A 127 -34.45 2.89 -1.40
CA LEU A 127 -35.29 1.84 -2.01
C LEU A 127 -36.63 1.64 -1.31
#